data_9ca74ac6beea3568246c0fd2f2f92526
#
_entry.id   9ca74ac6beea3568246c0fd2f2f92526
#
_cell.length_a   1.000
_cell.length_b   1.000
_cell.length_c   1.000
_cell.angle_alpha   90.00
_cell.angle_beta   90.00
_cell.angle_gamma   90.00
#
_symmetry.space_group_name_H-M   'P 1'
#
loop_
_entity.id
_entity.type
_entity.pdbx_description
1 polymer ?
#
loop_
_entity_poly.entity_id
_entity_poly.type
_entity_poly.pdbx_seq_one_letter_code
_entity_poly.pdbx_strand_id
1 'polypeptide(L)'
;LFMNRIEDFMKKIFRQIHLWLSVPFGLIISLICFSGAMLVFENEVVELARHELYYVKKVETVPLPVDRLLEEVELTLPDSVSVTGISVFSDPERAWQVNLSKPRRASVYVDPYTGEIKGKYERPAFFVTMFRLHRWLLDSMKAEDGVFWGKMIVGISTLLFVVVLISGIVIW
;
A
#
# COMPACT_ATOMS: atom_id res chain seq x y z
N LEU A 1 -47.14 -16.36 18.37
CA LEU A 1 -47.43 -14.93 18.65
C LEU A 1 -46.32 -14.23 19.44
N PHE A 2 -45.79 -14.85 20.50
CA PHE A 2 -44.72 -14.27 21.36
C PHE A 2 -43.36 -14.22 20.60
N MET A 3 -42.98 -15.28 19.90
CA MET A 3 -41.75 -15.34 19.11
C MET A 3 -41.69 -14.27 18.00
N ASN A 4 -42.76 -14.07 17.25
CA ASN A 4 -42.83 -13.04 16.20
C ASN A 4 -42.63 -11.64 16.77
N ARG A 5 -43.17 -11.35 17.97
CA ARG A 5 -43.00 -10.06 18.62
C ARG A 5 -41.55 -9.81 19.07
N ILE A 6 -40.85 -10.81 19.52
CA ILE A 6 -39.41 -10.72 19.86
C ILE A 6 -38.59 -10.48 18.60
N GLU A 7 -38.87 -11.18 17.52
CA GLU A 7 -38.16 -11.02 16.24
C GLU A 7 -38.35 -9.60 15.67
N ASP A 8 -39.58 -9.09 15.66
CA ASP A 8 -39.85 -7.70 15.21
C ASP A 8 -39.15 -6.66 16.09
N PHE A 9 -39.12 -6.86 17.39
CA PHE A 9 -38.43 -5.98 18.33
C PHE A 9 -36.90 -6.00 18.07
N MET A 10 -36.30 -7.18 17.90
CA MET A 10 -34.89 -7.34 17.59
C MET A 10 -34.53 -6.69 16.24
N LYS A 11 -35.29 -6.93 15.20
CA LYS A 11 -35.08 -6.30 13.88
C LYS A 11 -35.15 -4.77 13.97
N LYS A 12 -36.06 -4.23 14.76
CA LYS A 12 -36.18 -2.76 14.99
C LYS A 12 -34.93 -2.19 15.66
N ILE A 13 -34.38 -2.88 16.68
CA ILE A 13 -33.17 -2.45 17.37
C ILE A 13 -31.97 -2.52 16.38
N PHE A 14 -31.77 -3.64 15.72
CA PHE A 14 -30.66 -3.80 14.77
C PHE A 14 -30.74 -2.78 13.61
N ARG A 15 -31.94 -2.47 13.13
CA ARG A 15 -32.14 -1.41 12.11
C ARG A 15 -31.73 -0.04 12.61
N GLN A 16 -32.03 0.30 13.85
CA GLN A 16 -31.59 1.57 14.44
C GLN A 16 -30.07 1.61 14.60
N ILE A 17 -29.46 0.57 15.14
CA ILE A 17 -28.01 0.47 15.27
C ILE A 17 -27.36 0.60 13.90
N HIS A 18 -27.82 -0.15 12.92
CA HIS A 18 -27.31 -0.11 11.56
C HIS A 18 -27.37 1.30 10.96
N LEU A 19 -28.50 1.97 11.06
CA LEU A 19 -28.69 3.31 10.49
C LEU A 19 -27.80 4.35 11.18
N TRP A 20 -27.77 4.36 12.52
CA TRP A 20 -26.99 5.33 13.28
C TRP A 20 -25.49 5.15 13.15
N LEU A 21 -25.01 3.94 12.92
CA LEU A 21 -23.60 3.67 12.68
C LEU A 21 -23.21 3.83 11.22
N SER A 22 -24.03 3.40 10.27
CA SER A 22 -23.68 3.46 8.84
C SER A 22 -23.59 4.88 8.31
N VAL A 23 -24.43 5.80 8.76
CA VAL A 23 -24.42 7.18 8.24
C VAL A 23 -23.15 7.94 8.61
N PRO A 24 -22.75 8.07 9.91
CA PRO A 24 -21.55 8.82 10.27
C PRO A 24 -20.24 8.09 9.89
N PHE A 25 -20.20 6.75 10.01
CA PHE A 25 -18.99 5.99 9.72
C PHE A 25 -18.88 5.55 8.26
N GLY A 26 -19.97 5.56 7.50
CA GLY A 26 -19.99 5.18 6.10
C GLY A 26 -19.05 6.02 5.24
N LEU A 27 -18.99 7.34 5.50
CA LEU A 27 -18.06 8.21 4.79
C LEU A 27 -16.60 7.84 5.07
N ILE A 28 -16.25 7.62 6.34
CA ILE A 28 -14.89 7.24 6.75
C ILE A 28 -14.51 5.89 6.13
N ILE A 29 -15.40 4.91 6.23
CA ILE A 29 -15.18 3.57 5.63
C ILE A 29 -15.04 3.67 4.10
N SER A 30 -15.85 4.48 3.43
CA SER A 30 -15.73 4.69 1.98
C SER A 30 -14.37 5.26 1.58
N LEU A 31 -13.85 6.24 2.33
CA LEU A 31 -12.51 6.80 2.10
C LEU A 31 -11.42 5.76 2.34
N ILE A 32 -11.55 4.95 3.38
CA ILE A 32 -10.61 3.87 3.69
C ILE A 32 -10.64 2.82 2.57
N CYS A 33 -11.81 2.37 2.15
CA CYS A 33 -11.97 1.39 1.08
C CYS A 33 -11.44 1.91 -0.27
N PHE A 34 -11.77 3.16 -0.63
CA PHE A 34 -11.28 3.80 -1.85
C PHE A 34 -9.75 3.87 -1.87
N SER A 35 -9.16 4.39 -0.80
CA SER A 35 -7.71 4.50 -0.71
C SER A 35 -7.01 3.14 -0.69
N GLY A 36 -7.61 2.13 -0.05
CA GLY A 36 -7.12 0.76 -0.09
C GLY A 36 -7.17 0.15 -1.49
N ALA A 37 -8.26 0.36 -2.22
CA ALA A 37 -8.41 -0.09 -3.60
C ALA A 37 -7.35 0.54 -4.52
N MET A 38 -7.09 1.84 -4.36
CA MET A 38 -6.01 2.50 -5.12
C MET A 38 -4.63 1.89 -4.84
N LEU A 39 -4.35 1.50 -3.59
CA LEU A 39 -3.08 0.88 -3.21
C LEU A 39 -2.90 -0.54 -3.77
N VAL A 40 -3.99 -1.27 -4.04
CA VAL A 40 -3.91 -2.59 -4.67
C VAL A 40 -3.33 -2.51 -6.08
N PHE A 41 -3.69 -1.46 -6.82
CA PHE A 41 -3.22 -1.26 -8.20
C PHE A 41 -1.94 -0.42 -8.30
N GLU A 42 -1.27 -0.13 -7.18
CA GLU A 42 -0.07 0.72 -7.16
C GLU A 42 1.03 0.20 -8.09
N ASN A 43 1.35 -1.09 -7.98
CA ASN A 43 2.44 -1.69 -8.75
C ASN A 43 2.15 -1.66 -10.25
N GLU A 44 0.95 -2.05 -10.65
CA GLU A 44 0.53 -2.11 -12.06
C GLU A 44 0.52 -0.71 -12.69
N VAL A 45 -0.02 0.27 -11.98
CA VAL A 45 -0.07 1.65 -12.46
C VAL A 45 1.33 2.24 -12.60
N VAL A 46 2.20 2.01 -11.63
CA VAL A 46 3.57 2.55 -11.66
C VAL A 46 4.40 1.84 -12.74
N GLU A 47 4.26 0.51 -12.89
CA GLU A 47 4.94 -0.25 -13.92
C GLU A 47 4.52 0.18 -15.33
N LEU A 48 3.21 0.41 -15.54
CA LEU A 48 2.70 0.92 -16.80
C LEU A 48 3.18 2.35 -17.11
N ALA A 49 3.20 3.21 -16.08
CA ALA A 49 3.62 4.61 -16.24
C ALA A 49 5.13 4.77 -16.43
N ARG A 50 5.93 3.82 -15.96
CA ARG A 50 7.39 3.86 -15.98
C ARG A 50 7.99 2.58 -16.58
N HIS A 51 7.39 2.06 -17.63
CA HIS A 51 7.79 0.82 -18.30
C HIS A 51 9.31 0.75 -18.56
N GLU A 52 9.90 1.84 -19.01
CA GLU A 52 11.35 1.91 -19.28
C GLU A 52 12.22 1.64 -18.06
N LEU A 53 11.72 1.87 -16.85
CA LEU A 53 12.44 1.59 -15.60
C LEU A 53 12.47 0.10 -15.30
N TYR A 54 11.40 -0.61 -15.58
CA TYR A 54 11.18 -1.99 -15.18
C TYR A 54 11.66 -3.02 -16.19
N TYR A 55 11.79 -2.64 -17.48
CA TYR A 55 12.12 -3.58 -18.55
C TYR A 55 13.41 -3.19 -19.28
N VAL A 56 14.19 -4.19 -19.66
CA VAL A 56 15.43 -4.01 -20.43
C VAL A 56 15.14 -3.72 -21.89
N LYS A 57 16.03 -3.02 -22.56
CA LYS A 57 15.88 -2.73 -24.00
C LYS A 57 16.17 -3.94 -24.87
N LYS A 58 17.08 -4.82 -24.40
CA LYS A 58 17.53 -6.00 -25.13
C LYS A 58 17.91 -7.09 -24.14
N VAL A 59 17.37 -8.26 -24.36
CA VAL A 59 17.75 -9.46 -23.61
C VAL A 59 19.00 -10.06 -24.22
N GLU A 60 20.01 -10.33 -23.39
CA GLU A 60 21.24 -11.03 -23.78
C GLU A 60 21.27 -12.44 -23.16
N THR A 61 22.23 -13.25 -23.58
CA THR A 61 22.25 -14.69 -23.25
C THR A 61 22.57 -14.97 -21.79
N VAL A 62 23.44 -14.13 -21.18
CA VAL A 62 23.95 -14.33 -19.80
C VAL A 62 23.96 -13.01 -19.05
N PRO A 63 23.28 -12.92 -17.89
CA PRO A 63 23.37 -11.76 -17.02
C PRO A 63 24.78 -11.60 -16.43
N LEU A 64 25.14 -10.39 -16.09
CA LEU A 64 26.37 -10.10 -15.34
C LEU A 64 26.30 -10.71 -13.93
N PRO A 65 27.46 -11.03 -13.33
CA PRO A 65 27.52 -11.47 -11.94
C PRO A 65 26.93 -10.42 -11.01
N VAL A 66 26.13 -10.87 -10.03
CA VAL A 66 25.44 -10.00 -9.06
C VAL A 66 26.43 -9.08 -8.33
N ASP A 67 27.57 -9.62 -7.92
CA ASP A 67 28.59 -8.86 -7.17
C ASP A 67 29.08 -7.65 -7.97
N ARG A 68 29.30 -7.82 -9.27
CA ARG A 68 29.74 -6.73 -10.15
C ARG A 68 28.66 -5.65 -10.30
N LEU A 69 27.41 -6.06 -10.45
CA LEU A 69 26.29 -5.12 -10.53
C LEU A 69 26.12 -4.31 -9.24
N LEU A 70 26.32 -4.95 -8.09
CA LEU A 70 26.25 -4.28 -6.81
C LEU A 70 27.37 -3.26 -6.61
N GLU A 71 28.61 -3.61 -7.00
CA GLU A 71 29.76 -2.69 -6.99
C GLU A 71 29.49 -1.45 -7.85
N GLU A 72 28.96 -1.62 -9.06
CA GLU A 72 28.63 -0.49 -9.96
C GLU A 72 27.54 0.41 -9.35
N VAL A 73 26.54 -0.16 -8.72
CA VAL A 73 25.48 0.61 -8.02
C VAL A 73 26.08 1.34 -6.81
N GLU A 74 26.86 0.69 -5.98
CA GLU A 74 27.47 1.28 -4.79
C GLU A 74 28.35 2.49 -5.11
N LEU A 75 29.10 2.44 -6.21
CA LEU A 75 29.93 3.55 -6.68
C LEU A 75 29.12 4.82 -7.04
N THR A 76 27.82 4.68 -7.32
CA THR A 76 26.95 5.79 -7.68
C THR A 76 26.14 6.33 -6.50
N LEU A 77 26.18 5.63 -5.35
CA LEU A 77 25.42 6.01 -4.17
C LEU A 77 26.22 7.00 -3.29
N PRO A 78 25.54 7.92 -2.59
CA PRO A 78 26.16 8.70 -1.53
C PRO A 78 26.60 7.82 -0.36
N ASP A 79 27.65 8.20 0.37
CA ASP A 79 28.20 7.47 1.53
C ASP A 79 27.17 7.15 2.63
N SER A 80 26.06 7.92 2.69
CA SER A 80 24.99 7.74 3.65
C SER A 80 23.95 6.70 3.26
N VAL A 81 24.04 6.12 2.05
CA VAL A 81 23.10 5.16 1.47
C VAL A 81 23.81 3.86 1.17
N SER A 82 23.31 2.76 1.68
CA SER A 82 23.84 1.42 1.43
C SER A 82 22.83 0.54 0.70
N VAL A 83 23.31 -0.46 -0.01
CA VAL A 83 22.49 -1.52 -0.56
C VAL A 83 22.04 -2.44 0.55
N THR A 84 20.74 -2.78 0.57
CA THR A 84 20.13 -3.68 1.56
C THR A 84 19.74 -5.03 0.99
N GLY A 85 19.72 -5.17 -0.32
CA GLY A 85 19.40 -6.41 -1.01
C GLY A 85 19.15 -6.20 -2.49
N ILE A 86 19.10 -7.31 -3.23
CA ILE A 86 18.76 -7.33 -4.65
C ILE A 86 17.61 -8.30 -4.88
N SER A 87 16.69 -7.90 -5.75
CA SER A 87 15.59 -8.75 -6.24
C SER A 87 15.88 -9.11 -7.69
N VAL A 88 16.11 -10.40 -7.92
CA VAL A 88 16.31 -11.00 -9.24
C VAL A 88 14.99 -11.56 -9.72
N PHE A 89 14.61 -11.25 -10.95
CA PHE A 89 13.36 -11.74 -11.54
C PHE A 89 13.63 -12.88 -12.51
N SER A 90 12.71 -13.84 -12.58
CA SER A 90 12.76 -14.97 -13.52
C SER A 90 12.47 -14.54 -14.96
N ASP A 91 11.80 -13.42 -15.15
CA ASP A 91 11.52 -12.83 -16.45
C ASP A 91 12.81 -12.18 -16.99
N PRO A 92 13.37 -12.65 -18.12
CA PRO A 92 14.60 -12.12 -18.68
C PRO A 92 14.49 -10.69 -19.22
N GLU A 93 13.28 -10.22 -19.47
CA GLU A 93 13.03 -8.84 -19.91
C GLU A 93 12.99 -7.84 -18.75
N ARG A 94 13.00 -8.31 -17.49
CA ARG A 94 12.94 -7.44 -16.31
C ARG A 94 14.30 -6.95 -15.84
N ALA A 95 14.38 -5.66 -15.57
CA ALA A 95 15.50 -5.07 -14.85
C ALA A 95 15.53 -5.58 -13.40
N TRP A 96 16.72 -5.78 -12.85
CA TRP A 96 16.87 -6.19 -11.45
C TRP A 96 16.74 -4.99 -10.52
N GLN A 97 16.12 -5.24 -9.37
CA GLN A 97 15.85 -4.19 -8.39
C GLN A 97 16.86 -4.27 -7.24
N VAL A 98 17.66 -3.25 -7.05
CA VAL A 98 18.58 -3.09 -5.93
C VAL A 98 17.93 -2.20 -4.88
N ASN A 99 17.70 -2.75 -3.69
CA ASN A 99 17.03 -2.06 -2.59
C ASN A 99 18.03 -1.20 -1.81
N LEU A 100 17.62 0.02 -1.47
CA LEU A 100 18.44 1.00 -0.77
C LEU A 100 18.00 1.20 0.68
N SER A 101 18.96 1.55 1.56
CA SER A 101 18.68 1.86 2.96
C SER A 101 17.91 3.15 3.14
N LYS A 102 18.14 4.14 2.27
CA LYS A 102 17.50 5.48 2.31
C LYS A 102 17.26 6.01 0.90
N PRO A 103 16.18 6.79 0.71
CA PRO A 103 15.00 6.92 1.58
C PRO A 103 14.24 5.60 1.68
N ARG A 104 13.35 5.51 2.68
CA ARG A 104 12.59 4.26 2.93
C ARG A 104 11.86 3.76 1.68
N ARG A 105 12.09 2.50 1.28
CA ARG A 105 11.55 1.87 0.08
C ARG A 105 12.07 2.44 -1.25
N ALA A 106 13.17 3.16 -1.22
CA ALA A 106 13.85 3.50 -2.46
C ALA A 106 14.59 2.28 -3.01
N SER A 107 14.61 2.20 -4.31
CA SER A 107 15.38 1.19 -5.04
C SER A 107 15.92 1.76 -6.34
N VAL A 108 16.96 1.12 -6.84
CA VAL A 108 17.56 1.41 -8.13
C VAL A 108 17.30 0.20 -9.03
N TYR A 109 16.90 0.45 -10.26
CA TYR A 109 16.73 -0.58 -11.27
C TYR A 109 17.95 -0.61 -12.18
N VAL A 110 18.47 -1.81 -12.40
CA VAL A 110 19.70 -2.06 -13.16
C VAL A 110 19.41 -3.07 -14.25
N ASP A 111 19.91 -2.80 -15.44
CA ASP A 111 19.90 -3.78 -16.53
C ASP A 111 20.88 -4.92 -16.22
N PRO A 112 20.39 -6.16 -16.05
CA PRO A 112 21.24 -7.27 -15.64
C PRO A 112 22.31 -7.67 -16.67
N TYR A 113 22.16 -7.24 -17.92
CA TYR A 113 23.06 -7.63 -19.00
C TYR A 113 24.16 -6.61 -19.25
N THR A 114 23.84 -5.33 -19.10
CA THR A 114 24.77 -4.23 -19.40
C THR A 114 25.35 -3.57 -18.16
N GLY A 115 24.72 -3.73 -16.99
CA GLY A 115 25.04 -2.99 -15.76
C GLY A 115 24.49 -1.56 -15.76
N GLU A 116 23.81 -1.13 -16.84
CA GLU A 116 23.26 0.23 -16.93
C GLU A 116 22.23 0.49 -15.81
N ILE A 117 22.45 1.56 -15.05
CA ILE A 117 21.48 2.03 -14.07
C ILE A 117 20.33 2.72 -14.81
N LYS A 118 19.19 2.05 -14.88
CA LYS A 118 17.99 2.54 -15.56
C LYS A 118 17.32 3.72 -14.84
N GLY A 119 17.48 3.76 -13.53
CA GLY A 119 17.00 4.86 -12.71
C GLY A 119 16.63 4.46 -11.29
N LYS A 120 16.29 5.47 -10.51
CA LYS A 120 15.86 5.33 -9.12
C LYS A 120 14.35 5.30 -9.03
N TYR A 121 13.83 4.35 -8.26
CA TYR A 121 12.42 4.31 -7.90
C TYR A 121 12.21 5.02 -6.57
N GLU A 122 11.33 6.00 -6.60
CA GLU A 122 10.73 6.58 -5.40
C GLU A 122 9.22 6.49 -5.53
N ARG A 123 8.57 6.11 -4.43
CA ARG A 123 7.13 5.93 -4.41
C ARG A 123 6.43 7.23 -4.82
N PRO A 124 5.54 7.24 -5.82
CA PRO A 124 4.82 8.43 -6.24
C PRO A 124 4.03 9.07 -5.10
N ALA A 125 4.01 10.40 -5.05
CA ALA A 125 3.34 11.17 -3.99
C ALA A 125 1.85 10.82 -3.85
N PHE A 126 1.18 10.50 -4.96
CA PHE A 126 -0.20 10.03 -4.97
C PHE A 126 -0.38 8.78 -4.08
N PHE A 127 0.44 7.74 -4.28
CA PHE A 127 0.34 6.50 -3.51
C PHE A 127 0.80 6.68 -2.05
N VAL A 128 1.74 7.59 -1.80
CA VAL A 128 2.08 8.00 -0.43
C VAL A 128 0.87 8.63 0.26
N THR A 129 0.13 9.49 -0.45
CA THR A 129 -1.09 10.12 0.07
C THR A 129 -2.20 9.08 0.30
N MET A 130 -2.43 8.17 -0.66
CA MET A 130 -3.41 7.08 -0.50
C MET A 130 -3.06 6.18 0.69
N PHE A 131 -1.78 5.87 0.88
CA PHE A 131 -1.31 5.08 2.03
C PHE A 131 -1.56 5.79 3.37
N ARG A 132 -1.32 7.10 3.44
CA ARG A 132 -1.57 7.91 4.64
C ARG A 132 -3.08 8.03 4.91
N LEU A 133 -3.88 8.22 3.85
CA LEU A 133 -5.34 8.27 3.96
C LEU A 133 -5.89 6.94 4.48
N HIS A 134 -5.45 5.81 3.90
CA HIS A 134 -5.91 4.47 4.28
C HIS A 134 -5.59 4.12 5.74
N ARG A 135 -4.41 4.47 6.21
CA ARG A 135 -3.95 4.06 7.55
C ARG A 135 -4.22 5.06 8.65
N TRP A 136 -4.25 6.36 8.33
CA TRP A 136 -4.22 7.42 9.34
C TRP A 136 -5.12 8.60 9.01
N LEU A 137 -5.99 8.52 8.00
CA LEU A 137 -6.82 9.64 7.53
C LEU A 137 -6.00 10.93 7.31
N LEU A 138 -4.80 10.78 6.74
CA LEU A 138 -3.83 11.86 6.48
C LEU A 138 -3.18 12.47 7.73
N ASP A 139 -3.41 11.92 8.92
CA ASP A 139 -2.78 12.39 10.13
C ASP A 139 -1.25 12.41 10.01
N SER A 140 -0.62 13.40 10.64
CA SER A 140 0.83 13.51 10.63
C SER A 140 1.44 12.61 11.70
N MET A 141 2.41 11.78 11.32
CA MET A 141 3.17 10.92 12.25
C MET A 141 4.12 11.72 13.16
N LYS A 142 3.75 12.88 13.64
CA LYS A 142 4.57 13.60 14.63
C LYS A 142 4.34 12.91 15.97
N ALA A 143 5.30 12.10 16.36
CA ALA A 143 5.29 11.34 17.63
C ALA A 143 5.42 12.26 18.89
N GLU A 144 5.54 13.56 18.70
CA GLU A 144 5.72 14.50 19.80
C GLU A 144 4.48 14.62 20.69
N ASP A 145 3.27 14.36 20.16
CA ASP A 145 2.01 14.49 20.90
C ASP A 145 1.45 13.17 21.46
N GLY A 146 2.16 12.05 21.31
CA GLY A 146 1.88 10.75 21.94
C GLY A 146 0.64 10.01 21.43
N VAL A 147 -0.34 10.63 20.79
CA VAL A 147 -1.59 10.00 20.34
C VAL A 147 -1.82 10.20 18.84
N PHE A 148 -1.89 9.09 18.11
CA PHE A 148 -2.22 9.10 16.68
C PHE A 148 -3.75 9.05 16.50
N TRP A 149 -4.40 10.21 16.48
CA TRP A 149 -5.86 10.32 16.35
C TRP A 149 -6.39 9.68 15.08
N GLY A 150 -5.77 9.94 13.94
CA GLY A 150 -6.17 9.33 12.67
C GLY A 150 -6.12 7.81 12.70
N LYS A 151 -5.08 7.22 13.30
CA LYS A 151 -4.97 5.77 13.47
C LYS A 151 -6.06 5.22 14.41
N MET A 152 -6.36 5.93 15.49
CA MET A 152 -7.43 5.54 16.40
C MET A 152 -8.81 5.60 15.73
N ILE A 153 -9.09 6.67 14.98
CA ILE A 153 -10.36 6.83 14.26
C ILE A 153 -10.53 5.69 13.23
N VAL A 154 -9.49 5.37 12.46
CA VAL A 154 -9.51 4.24 11.51
C VAL A 154 -9.79 2.93 12.26
N GLY A 155 -9.08 2.66 13.36
CA GLY A 155 -9.25 1.44 14.15
C GLY A 155 -10.67 1.31 14.72
N ILE A 156 -11.19 2.35 15.34
CA ILE A 156 -12.55 2.37 15.91
C ILE A 156 -13.59 2.21 14.78
N SER A 157 -13.44 2.94 13.67
CA SER A 157 -14.35 2.84 12.52
C SER A 157 -14.38 1.42 11.94
N THR A 158 -13.24 0.74 11.90
CA THR A 158 -13.15 -0.65 11.44
C THR A 158 -13.90 -1.61 12.37
N LEU A 159 -13.79 -1.43 13.69
CA LEU A 159 -14.55 -2.24 14.66
C LEU A 159 -16.05 -1.98 14.55
N LEU A 160 -16.47 -0.72 14.43
CA LEU A 160 -17.89 -0.36 14.25
C LEU A 160 -18.43 -0.88 12.92
N PHE A 161 -17.61 -0.96 11.87
CA PHE A 161 -18.01 -1.54 10.61
C PHE A 161 -18.38 -3.04 10.74
N VAL A 162 -17.69 -3.80 11.59
CA VAL A 162 -18.07 -5.19 11.89
C VAL A 162 -19.49 -5.23 12.49
N VAL A 163 -19.81 -4.33 13.42
CA VAL A 163 -21.16 -4.23 14.01
C VAL A 163 -22.21 -3.88 12.94
N VAL A 164 -21.88 -2.97 12.03
CA VAL A 164 -22.75 -2.63 10.89
C VAL A 164 -23.01 -3.82 9.99
N LEU A 165 -21.97 -4.62 9.68
CA LEU A 165 -22.11 -5.85 8.86
C LEU A 165 -23.02 -6.87 9.54
N ILE A 166 -22.78 -7.15 10.83
CA ILE A 166 -23.63 -8.09 11.60
C ILE A 166 -25.07 -7.60 11.65
N SER A 167 -25.28 -6.30 11.95
CA SER A 167 -26.64 -5.74 11.99
C SER A 167 -27.34 -5.81 10.63
N GLY A 168 -26.61 -5.63 9.53
CA GLY A 168 -27.12 -5.79 8.18
C GLY A 168 -27.61 -7.21 7.89
N ILE A 169 -26.85 -8.21 8.29
CA ILE A 169 -27.22 -9.63 8.13
C ILE A 169 -28.48 -9.96 8.94
N VAL A 170 -28.60 -9.44 10.16
CA VAL A 170 -29.78 -9.70 11.04
C VAL A 170 -31.05 -9.04 10.50
N ILE A 171 -30.92 -7.90 9.83
CA ILE A 171 -32.06 -7.16 9.27
C ILE A 171 -32.58 -7.82 8.00
N TRP A 172 -31.67 -8.42 7.21
CA TRP A 172 -31.98 -9.07 5.92
C TRP A 172 -32.67 -10.42 6.12
#